data_8da0411da4709d65cd3e487367e47bbb
#
_entry.id   8da0411da4709d65cd3e487367e47bbb
#
_cell.length_a   1.000
_cell.length_b   1.000
_cell.length_c   1.000
_cell.angle_alpha   90.00
_cell.angle_beta   90.00
_cell.angle_gamma   90.00
#
_symmetry.space_group_name_H-M   'P 1'
#
loop_
_entity.id
_entity.type
_entity.pdbx_description
1 polymer ?
#
loop_
_entity_poly.entity_id
_entity_poly.type
_entity_poly.pdbx_seq_one_letter_code
_entity_poly.pdbx_strand_id
1 'polypeptide(L)'
;APPIQRGHWGYDFALQLVRASVTRFHRIQGVDGFENITDPKTPTIVVANHQNGLMDPLVLVSLVNNSQVHWLTRADIFYKKLTRTILFSFNQMPIYRQRDRLSDARERNAKIFEICAERLRIGARMGLFPEGNHRAMKSLRPLRRGVSDMVNASLKLDPSMRQLQILPVGIDYEEMPSFRR
;
A
#
# COMPACT_ATOMS: atom_id res chain seq x y z
N ALA A 1 16.27 5.22 -6.10
CA ALA A 1 15.21 5.24 -5.09
C ALA A 1 15.83 5.49 -3.72
N PRO A 2 15.14 6.12 -2.80
CA PRO A 2 15.64 6.25 -1.45
C PRO A 2 15.80 4.84 -0.83
N PRO A 3 16.84 4.63 -0.01
CA PRO A 3 17.05 3.35 0.66
C PRO A 3 15.86 3.01 1.56
N ILE A 4 15.60 1.71 1.76
CA ILE A 4 14.56 1.28 2.70
C ILE A 4 14.95 1.72 4.11
N GLN A 5 14.06 2.45 4.76
CA GLN A 5 14.22 2.85 6.16
C GLN A 5 13.79 1.68 7.05
N ARG A 6 14.73 1.04 7.74
CA ARG A 6 14.46 -0.04 8.69
C ARG A 6 14.58 0.47 10.11
N GLY A 7 13.68 0.02 11.01
CA GLY A 7 13.78 0.34 12.44
C GLY A 7 13.66 1.84 12.76
N HIS A 8 12.86 2.59 12.01
CA HIS A 8 12.76 4.03 12.18
C HIS A 8 11.79 4.34 13.33
N TRP A 9 12.33 4.79 14.46
CA TRP A 9 11.51 5.16 15.64
C TRP A 9 10.33 6.09 15.33
N GLY A 10 10.51 7.00 14.37
CA GLY A 10 9.45 7.90 13.91
C GLY A 10 8.30 7.16 13.21
N TYR A 11 8.58 6.05 12.51
CA TYR A 11 7.54 5.20 11.95
C TYR A 11 6.77 4.47 13.07
N ASP A 12 7.49 3.90 14.04
CA ASP A 12 6.87 3.19 15.16
C ASP A 12 5.99 4.12 16.00
N PHE A 13 6.45 5.34 16.25
CA PHE A 13 5.67 6.37 16.93
C PHE A 13 4.42 6.76 16.12
N ALA A 14 4.59 7.02 14.83
CA ALA A 14 3.47 7.34 13.93
C ALA A 14 2.45 6.19 13.86
N LEU A 15 2.95 4.93 13.83
CA LEU A 15 2.10 3.73 13.86
C LEU A 15 1.25 3.65 15.13
N GLN A 16 1.83 3.96 16.30
CA GLN A 16 1.06 3.98 17.56
C GLN A 16 -0.01 5.07 17.55
N LEU A 17 0.30 6.27 17.03
CA LEU A 17 -0.69 7.33 16.86
C LEU A 17 -1.81 6.91 15.89
N VAL A 18 -1.47 6.26 14.78
CA VAL A 18 -2.45 5.75 13.82
C VAL A 18 -3.34 4.71 14.49
N ARG A 19 -2.77 3.74 15.20
CA ARG A 19 -3.52 2.71 15.93
C ARG A 19 -4.49 3.34 16.94
N ALA A 20 -4.00 4.25 17.79
CA ALA A 20 -4.84 4.96 18.74
C ALA A 20 -5.97 5.75 18.07
N SER A 21 -5.67 6.42 16.94
CA SER A 21 -6.66 7.16 16.18
C SER A 21 -7.70 6.22 15.53
N VAL A 22 -7.26 5.17 14.85
CA VAL A 22 -8.16 4.21 14.20
C VAL A 22 -9.10 3.56 15.23
N THR A 23 -8.57 3.08 16.35
CA THR A 23 -9.39 2.44 17.41
C THR A 23 -10.32 3.44 18.12
N ARG A 24 -9.96 4.72 18.12
CA ARG A 24 -10.82 5.78 18.73
C ARG A 24 -11.98 6.18 17.83
N PHE A 25 -11.74 6.22 16.50
CA PHE A 25 -12.73 6.71 15.52
C PHE A 25 -13.52 5.58 14.84
N HIS A 26 -12.95 4.39 14.77
CA HIS A 26 -13.56 3.23 14.14
C HIS A 26 -13.69 2.08 15.14
N ARG A 27 -14.88 1.50 15.21
CA ARG A 27 -15.08 0.21 15.88
C ARG A 27 -14.80 -0.88 14.86
N ILE A 28 -13.68 -1.58 15.02
CA ILE A 28 -13.37 -2.77 14.21
C ILE A 28 -14.25 -3.89 14.71
N GLN A 29 -15.17 -4.38 13.87
CA GLN A 29 -16.14 -5.40 14.23
C GLN A 29 -15.58 -6.81 14.11
N GLY A 30 -14.74 -7.05 13.12
CA GLY A 30 -14.09 -8.32 12.89
C GLY A 30 -12.92 -8.19 11.92
N VAL A 31 -11.99 -9.10 12.03
CA VAL A 31 -10.89 -9.30 11.09
C VAL A 31 -10.74 -10.80 10.91
N ASP A 32 -11.03 -11.27 9.71
CA ASP A 32 -10.94 -12.68 9.34
C ASP A 32 -9.77 -12.91 8.40
N GLY A 33 -9.25 -14.13 8.32
CA GLY A 33 -8.20 -14.50 7.35
C GLY A 33 -6.78 -14.11 7.78
N PHE A 34 -6.54 -13.77 9.06
CA PHE A 34 -5.19 -13.50 9.57
C PHE A 34 -4.24 -14.69 9.40
N GLU A 35 -4.76 -15.89 9.42
CA GLU A 35 -4.05 -17.13 9.18
C GLU A 35 -3.46 -17.24 7.78
N ASN A 36 -4.00 -16.47 6.82
CA ASN A 36 -3.49 -16.39 5.44
C ASN A 36 -2.27 -15.45 5.32
N ILE A 37 -1.97 -14.69 6.37
CA ILE A 37 -0.76 -13.84 6.40
C ILE A 37 0.42 -14.76 6.73
N THR A 38 1.12 -15.15 5.68
CA THR A 38 2.29 -16.02 5.76
C THR A 38 3.49 -15.36 6.42
N ASP A 39 4.56 -16.14 6.56
CA ASP A 39 5.86 -15.73 7.11
C ASP A 39 6.21 -14.29 6.69
N PRO A 40 6.61 -13.42 7.62
CA PRO A 40 7.07 -12.06 7.35
C PRO A 40 8.18 -11.94 6.29
N LYS A 41 8.91 -13.03 6.04
CA LYS A 41 9.98 -13.09 5.04
C LYS A 41 9.50 -13.36 3.63
N THR A 42 8.28 -13.85 3.45
CA THR A 42 7.73 -14.12 2.13
C THR A 42 7.39 -12.83 1.41
N PRO A 43 7.95 -12.58 0.21
CA PRO A 43 7.61 -11.42 -0.60
C PRO A 43 6.11 -11.37 -0.84
N THR A 44 5.45 -10.28 -0.44
CA THR A 44 3.99 -10.20 -0.47
C THR A 44 3.52 -8.88 -1.07
N ILE A 45 2.58 -8.97 -2.00
CA ILE A 45 1.83 -7.81 -2.52
C ILE A 45 0.45 -7.81 -1.85
N VAL A 46 0.21 -6.83 -0.99
CA VAL A 46 -1.11 -6.60 -0.37
C VAL A 46 -1.97 -5.81 -1.34
N VAL A 47 -3.13 -6.37 -1.68
CA VAL A 47 -4.05 -5.81 -2.66
C VAL A 47 -5.40 -5.60 -2.01
N ALA A 48 -5.85 -4.35 -1.85
CA ALA A 48 -7.10 -4.05 -1.17
C ALA A 48 -8.06 -3.23 -2.04
N ASN A 49 -9.36 -3.32 -1.76
CA ASN A 49 -10.35 -2.40 -2.31
C ASN A 49 -10.18 -1.00 -1.71
N HIS A 50 -10.68 0.04 -2.40
CA HIS A 50 -10.39 1.43 -2.03
C HIS A 50 -11.66 2.27 -1.92
N GLN A 51 -12.24 2.30 -0.73
CA GLN A 51 -13.46 3.05 -0.43
C GLN A 51 -13.16 4.44 0.14
N ASN A 52 -12.11 4.55 0.98
CA ASN A 52 -11.73 5.80 1.63
C ASN A 52 -10.23 6.11 1.44
N GLY A 53 -9.95 7.21 0.75
CA GLY A 53 -8.61 7.55 0.26
C GLY A 53 -7.48 7.55 1.30
N LEU A 54 -7.76 8.01 2.50
CA LEU A 54 -6.76 8.07 3.58
C LEU A 54 -6.94 6.94 4.59
N MET A 55 -8.19 6.60 4.92
CA MET A 55 -8.46 5.68 6.02
C MET A 55 -8.10 4.23 5.69
N ASP A 56 -8.35 3.77 4.46
CA ASP A 56 -8.07 2.38 4.08
C ASP A 56 -6.62 1.96 4.37
N PRO A 57 -5.58 2.68 3.90
CA PRO A 57 -4.21 2.32 4.24
C PRO A 57 -3.91 2.44 5.74
N LEU A 58 -4.53 3.40 6.47
CA LEU A 58 -4.31 3.55 7.91
C LEU A 58 -4.94 2.40 8.70
N VAL A 59 -6.15 1.97 8.32
CA VAL A 59 -6.80 0.79 8.92
C VAL A 59 -5.93 -0.45 8.70
N LEU A 60 -5.50 -0.71 7.46
CA LEU A 60 -4.67 -1.87 7.14
C LEU A 60 -3.34 -1.86 7.91
N VAL A 61 -2.65 -0.72 7.95
CA VAL A 61 -1.39 -0.58 8.69
C VAL A 61 -1.59 -0.75 10.19
N SER A 62 -2.75 -0.34 10.73
CA SER A 62 -3.04 -0.52 12.17
C SER A 62 -3.23 -1.98 12.56
N LEU A 63 -3.69 -2.83 11.64
CA LEU A 63 -3.99 -4.23 11.86
C LEU A 63 -2.78 -5.15 11.64
N VAL A 64 -1.88 -4.80 10.73
CA VAL A 64 -0.70 -5.63 10.44
C VAL A 64 0.35 -5.43 11.50
N ASN A 65 0.59 -6.49 12.28
CA ASN A 65 1.66 -6.51 13.27
C ASN A 65 2.98 -6.95 12.63
N ASN A 66 4.09 -6.36 13.10
CA ASN A 66 5.48 -6.79 12.85
C ASN A 66 6.01 -6.70 11.42
N SER A 67 5.29 -6.12 10.46
CA SER A 67 5.86 -5.84 9.13
C SER A 67 5.29 -4.58 8.51
N GLN A 68 6.18 -3.72 8.08
CA GLN A 68 5.80 -2.50 7.37
C GLN A 68 5.35 -2.83 5.94
N VAL A 69 4.20 -2.28 5.54
CA VAL A 69 3.73 -2.32 4.16
C VAL A 69 4.14 -1.03 3.45
N HIS A 70 4.88 -1.16 2.36
CA HIS A 70 5.30 -0.05 1.51
C HIS A 70 4.21 0.26 0.49
N TRP A 71 3.38 1.27 0.76
CA TRP A 71 2.24 1.59 -0.08
C TRP A 71 2.63 2.36 -1.34
N LEU A 72 1.99 2.02 -2.45
CA LEU A 72 1.98 2.85 -3.64
C LEU A 72 0.98 3.99 -3.46
N THR A 73 1.51 5.20 -3.37
CA THR A 73 0.76 6.41 -3.06
C THR A 73 0.82 7.38 -4.24
N ARG A 74 -0.26 8.12 -4.48
CA ARG A 74 -0.37 9.06 -5.61
C ARG A 74 0.83 10.01 -5.71
N ALA A 75 1.41 10.16 -6.91
CA ALA A 75 2.66 10.88 -7.11
C ALA A 75 2.58 12.39 -6.81
N ASP A 76 1.41 13.00 -6.99
CA ASP A 76 1.23 14.45 -6.79
C ASP A 76 1.48 14.90 -5.35
N ILE A 77 1.27 14.05 -4.34
CA ILE A 77 1.58 14.41 -2.95
C ILE A 77 3.08 14.42 -2.64
N PHE A 78 3.92 13.84 -3.52
CA PHE A 78 5.39 13.90 -3.41
C PHE A 78 6.01 15.20 -3.96
N TYR A 79 5.24 16.09 -4.57
CA TYR A 79 5.79 17.32 -5.15
C TYR A 79 6.31 18.29 -4.08
N LYS A 80 5.66 18.35 -2.92
CA LYS A 80 6.12 19.18 -1.80
C LYS A 80 7.28 18.48 -1.07
N LYS A 81 8.39 19.19 -0.87
CA LYS A 81 9.62 18.65 -0.27
C LYS A 81 9.37 17.99 1.09
N LEU A 82 8.63 18.66 1.98
CA LEU A 82 8.34 18.14 3.32
C LEU A 82 7.53 16.83 3.25
N THR A 83 6.42 16.82 2.51
CA THR A 83 5.56 15.64 2.35
C THR A 83 6.34 14.47 1.73
N ARG A 84 7.16 14.76 0.71
CA ARG A 84 8.02 13.77 0.06
C ARG A 84 9.00 13.14 1.05
N THR A 85 9.67 13.94 1.89
CA THR A 85 10.60 13.44 2.89
C THR A 85 9.89 12.52 3.89
N ILE A 86 8.73 12.93 4.40
CA ILE A 86 7.92 12.13 5.32
C ILE A 86 7.46 10.82 4.65
N LEU A 87 6.93 10.88 3.43
CA LEU A 87 6.44 9.69 2.74
C LEU A 87 7.57 8.69 2.44
N PHE A 88 8.75 9.18 2.04
CA PHE A 88 9.89 8.30 1.83
C PHE A 88 10.45 7.72 3.14
N SER A 89 10.40 8.46 4.26
CA SER A 89 10.79 7.91 5.57
C SER A 89 9.84 6.78 6.02
N PHE A 90 8.61 6.78 5.54
CA PHE A 90 7.62 5.71 5.74
C PHE A 90 7.64 4.67 4.61
N ASN A 91 8.69 4.64 3.79
CA ASN A 91 8.87 3.72 2.67
C ASN A 91 7.75 3.78 1.61
N GLN A 92 6.95 4.85 1.57
CA GLN A 92 5.94 5.03 0.55
C GLN A 92 6.58 5.26 -0.82
N MET A 93 5.90 4.79 -1.88
CA MET A 93 6.38 4.92 -3.26
C MET A 93 5.37 5.67 -4.11
N PRO A 94 5.82 6.60 -4.98
CA PRO A 94 4.89 7.31 -5.86
C PRO A 94 4.33 6.40 -6.95
N ILE A 95 3.08 6.59 -7.33
CA ILE A 95 2.46 5.99 -8.51
C ILE A 95 1.78 7.08 -9.34
N TYR A 96 2.07 7.12 -10.64
CA TYR A 96 1.51 8.08 -11.58
C TYR A 96 0.24 7.51 -12.21
N ARG A 97 -0.85 8.28 -12.18
CA ARG A 97 -2.15 7.85 -12.68
C ARG A 97 -2.37 8.42 -14.09
N GLN A 98 -3.17 7.75 -14.90
CA GLN A 98 -3.54 8.24 -16.24
C GLN A 98 -4.14 9.65 -16.21
N ARG A 99 -4.93 9.98 -15.17
CA ARG A 99 -5.53 11.30 -15.00
C ARG A 99 -4.52 12.42 -14.67
N ASP A 100 -3.29 12.06 -14.28
CA ASP A 100 -2.23 13.05 -14.02
C ASP A 100 -1.70 13.67 -15.34
N ARG A 101 -2.18 13.16 -16.49
CA ARG A 101 -1.94 13.67 -17.86
C ARG A 101 -0.44 13.81 -18.23
N LEU A 102 0.41 13.02 -17.61
CA LEU A 102 1.83 12.96 -17.92
C LEU A 102 2.04 11.98 -19.08
N SER A 103 2.67 12.45 -20.16
CA SER A 103 2.96 11.61 -21.34
C SER A 103 3.88 10.43 -21.03
N ASP A 104 4.77 10.57 -20.05
CA ASP A 104 5.75 9.60 -19.60
C ASP A 104 5.31 8.80 -18.34
N ALA A 105 4.04 8.92 -17.89
CA ALA A 105 3.54 8.25 -16.69
C ALA A 105 3.77 6.73 -16.72
N ARG A 106 3.65 6.10 -17.89
CA ARG A 106 3.87 4.65 -18.06
C ARG A 106 5.34 4.27 -17.83
N GLU A 107 6.27 5.04 -18.40
CA GLU A 107 7.72 4.82 -18.24
C GLU A 107 8.14 5.03 -16.78
N ARG A 108 7.66 6.11 -16.15
CA ARG A 108 7.90 6.37 -14.73
C ARG A 108 7.39 5.23 -13.85
N ASN A 109 6.18 4.74 -14.10
CA ASN A 109 5.63 3.62 -13.36
C ASN A 109 6.43 2.33 -13.55
N ALA A 110 6.94 2.07 -14.77
CA ALA A 110 7.81 0.92 -15.00
C ALA A 110 9.05 0.97 -14.09
N LYS A 111 9.73 2.11 -14.00
CA LYS A 111 10.87 2.32 -13.09
C LYS A 111 10.47 2.16 -11.60
N ILE A 112 9.27 2.60 -11.23
CA ILE A 112 8.77 2.40 -9.86
C ILE A 112 8.53 0.91 -9.59
N PHE A 113 7.96 0.15 -10.53
CA PHE A 113 7.75 -1.27 -10.36
C PHE A 113 9.06 -2.07 -10.28
N GLU A 114 10.10 -1.66 -10.99
CA GLU A 114 11.45 -2.22 -10.83
C GLU A 114 11.97 -2.02 -9.40
N ILE A 115 11.81 -0.83 -8.83
CA ILE A 115 12.16 -0.55 -7.44
C ILE A 115 11.30 -1.38 -6.47
N CYS A 116 10.01 -1.54 -6.74
CA CYS A 116 9.12 -2.38 -5.94
C CYS A 116 9.57 -3.85 -5.99
N ALA A 117 9.98 -4.34 -7.16
CA ALA A 117 10.54 -5.68 -7.35
C ALA A 117 11.80 -5.90 -6.51
N GLU A 118 12.73 -4.94 -6.50
CA GLU A 118 13.91 -4.99 -5.64
C GLU A 118 13.56 -5.03 -4.14
N ARG A 119 12.56 -4.27 -3.73
CA ARG A 119 12.07 -4.28 -2.35
C ARG A 119 11.42 -5.62 -1.98
N LEU A 120 10.62 -6.18 -2.87
CA LEU A 120 10.02 -7.51 -2.70
C LEU A 120 11.10 -8.59 -2.60
N ARG A 121 12.14 -8.54 -3.44
CA ARG A 121 13.25 -9.49 -3.43
C ARG A 121 13.98 -9.56 -2.08
N ILE A 122 14.05 -8.45 -1.36
CA ILE A 122 14.65 -8.40 -0.01
C ILE A 122 13.63 -8.58 1.11
N GLY A 123 12.43 -9.10 0.82
CA GLY A 123 11.40 -9.46 1.78
C GLY A 123 10.50 -8.31 2.24
N ALA A 124 10.50 -7.15 1.56
CA ALA A 124 9.54 -6.11 1.87
C ALA A 124 8.13 -6.49 1.39
N ARG A 125 7.11 -5.97 2.06
CA ARG A 125 5.71 -6.06 1.62
C ARG A 125 5.32 -4.81 0.86
N MET A 126 4.76 -4.98 -0.33
CA MET A 126 4.23 -3.88 -1.12
C MET A 126 2.71 -3.81 -1.00
N GLY A 127 2.14 -2.63 -0.96
CA GLY A 127 0.70 -2.44 -0.89
C GLY A 127 0.19 -1.54 -2.01
N LEU A 128 -0.93 -1.92 -2.62
CA LEU A 128 -1.61 -1.07 -3.59
C LEU A 128 -3.12 -1.32 -3.62
N PHE A 129 -3.81 -0.29 -4.09
CA PHE A 129 -5.24 -0.32 -4.36
C PHE A 129 -5.44 -0.37 -5.87
N PRO A 130 -5.74 -1.56 -6.45
CA PRO A 130 -5.73 -1.76 -7.91
C PRO A 130 -6.84 -1.02 -8.64
N GLU A 131 -7.83 -0.49 -7.93
CA GLU A 131 -8.86 0.37 -8.48
C GLU A 131 -8.32 1.72 -9.00
N GLY A 132 -7.14 2.16 -8.50
CA GLY A 132 -6.45 3.37 -8.92
C GLY A 132 -7.12 4.68 -8.49
N ASN A 133 -8.21 4.61 -7.77
CA ASN A 133 -8.92 5.74 -7.16
C ASN A 133 -9.81 5.22 -6.02
N HIS A 134 -10.15 6.06 -5.07
CA HIS A 134 -11.12 5.72 -4.02
C HIS A 134 -12.52 6.23 -4.39
N ARG A 135 -13.53 5.54 -3.93
CA ARG A 135 -14.92 5.95 -3.99
C ARG A 135 -15.71 5.30 -2.86
N ALA A 136 -16.55 6.08 -2.18
CA ALA A 136 -17.45 5.60 -1.15
C ALA A 136 -18.58 4.71 -1.74
N MET A 137 -18.22 3.51 -2.19
CA MET A 137 -19.13 2.49 -2.73
C MET A 137 -18.74 1.12 -2.24
N LYS A 138 -19.73 0.27 -1.95
CA LYS A 138 -19.52 -1.12 -1.50
C LYS A 138 -19.23 -2.11 -2.64
N SER A 139 -19.14 -1.65 -3.88
CA SER A 139 -18.84 -2.49 -5.05
C SER A 139 -17.41 -2.29 -5.53
N LEU A 140 -16.75 -3.39 -5.90
CA LEU A 140 -15.45 -3.36 -6.57
C LEU A 140 -15.57 -2.67 -7.93
N ARG A 141 -14.57 -1.87 -8.24
CA ARG A 141 -14.42 -1.26 -9.56
C ARG A 141 -13.44 -2.05 -10.42
N PRO A 142 -13.42 -1.80 -11.74
CA PRO A 142 -12.45 -2.43 -12.63
C PRO A 142 -11.02 -2.27 -12.13
N LEU A 143 -10.30 -3.38 -12.00
CA LEU A 143 -8.95 -3.42 -11.50
C LEU A 143 -7.97 -2.97 -12.58
N ARG A 144 -6.98 -2.18 -12.19
CA ARG A 144 -5.89 -1.72 -13.05
C ARG A 144 -4.75 -2.74 -13.06
N ARG A 145 -3.89 -2.65 -14.08
CA ARG A 145 -2.79 -3.59 -14.31
C ARG A 145 -1.62 -3.50 -13.31
N GLY A 146 -1.66 -2.58 -12.34
CA GLY A 146 -0.54 -2.32 -11.44
C GLY A 146 -0.03 -3.55 -10.68
N VAL A 147 -0.93 -4.48 -10.31
CA VAL A 147 -0.53 -5.75 -9.66
C VAL A 147 0.26 -6.61 -10.64
N SER A 148 -0.29 -6.87 -11.83
CA SER A 148 0.38 -7.68 -12.85
C SER A 148 1.68 -7.06 -13.34
N ASP A 149 1.73 -5.73 -13.48
CA ASP A 149 2.96 -5.04 -13.88
C ASP A 149 4.05 -5.20 -12.81
N MET A 150 3.70 -5.14 -11.52
CA MET A 150 4.64 -5.38 -10.40
C MET A 150 5.10 -6.84 -10.35
N VAL A 151 4.20 -7.82 -10.50
CA VAL A 151 4.56 -9.24 -10.56
C VAL A 151 5.50 -9.51 -11.73
N ASN A 152 5.20 -8.98 -12.92
CA ASN A 152 6.05 -9.15 -14.10
C ASN A 152 7.43 -8.52 -13.91
N ALA A 153 7.51 -7.33 -13.27
CA ALA A 153 8.79 -6.71 -12.94
C ALA A 153 9.59 -7.57 -11.96
N SER A 154 8.93 -8.19 -10.96
CA SER A 154 9.56 -9.05 -9.98
C SER A 154 10.12 -10.32 -10.61
N LEU A 155 9.33 -11.00 -11.44
CA LEU A 155 9.76 -12.22 -12.12
C LEU A 155 10.85 -11.96 -13.19
N LYS A 156 10.83 -10.78 -13.82
CA LYS A 156 11.89 -10.35 -14.74
C LYS A 156 13.20 -10.09 -14.02
N LEU A 157 13.13 -9.51 -12.82
CA LEU A 157 14.30 -9.22 -11.98
C LEU A 157 14.91 -10.51 -11.45
N ASP A 158 14.08 -11.41 -10.95
CA ASP A 158 14.48 -12.67 -10.35
C ASP A 158 13.42 -13.75 -10.59
N PRO A 159 13.67 -14.70 -11.51
CA PRO A 159 12.74 -15.79 -11.81
C PRO A 159 12.44 -16.72 -10.62
N SER A 160 13.28 -16.70 -9.58
CA SER A 160 13.03 -17.49 -8.35
C SER A 160 11.90 -16.92 -7.49
N MET A 161 11.50 -15.67 -7.73
CA MET A 161 10.37 -15.02 -7.02
C MET A 161 8.98 -15.58 -7.40
N ARG A 162 8.91 -16.80 -7.93
CA ARG A 162 7.63 -17.51 -8.15
C ARG A 162 6.86 -17.79 -6.86
N GLN A 163 7.50 -17.68 -5.70
CA GLN A 163 6.88 -17.78 -4.40
C GLN A 163 6.26 -16.45 -3.91
N LEU A 164 6.35 -15.38 -4.72
CA LEU A 164 5.72 -14.10 -4.41
C LEU A 164 4.22 -14.30 -4.21
N GLN A 165 3.73 -13.84 -3.08
CA GLN A 165 2.33 -13.96 -2.73
C GLN A 165 1.56 -12.68 -3.05
N ILE A 166 0.31 -12.86 -3.48
CA ILE A 166 -0.67 -11.80 -3.59
C ILE A 166 -1.68 -12.03 -2.47
N LEU A 167 -1.76 -11.09 -1.53
CA LEU A 167 -2.69 -11.12 -0.42
C LEU A 167 -3.86 -10.19 -0.73
N PRO A 168 -5.01 -10.71 -1.16
CA PRO A 168 -6.21 -9.90 -1.33
C PRO A 168 -6.81 -9.58 0.04
N VAL A 169 -7.18 -8.31 0.24
CA VAL A 169 -7.80 -7.83 1.48
C VAL A 169 -9.08 -7.07 1.14
N GLY A 170 -10.19 -7.45 1.76
CA GLY A 170 -11.45 -6.75 1.70
C GLY A 170 -11.59 -5.79 2.89
N ILE A 171 -11.91 -4.53 2.62
CA ILE A 171 -12.29 -3.57 3.64
C ILE A 171 -13.78 -3.27 3.44
N ASP A 172 -14.57 -3.44 4.49
CA ASP A 172 -15.97 -3.02 4.49
C ASP A 172 -16.25 -2.04 5.64
N TYR A 173 -16.95 -0.97 5.32
CA TYR A 173 -17.44 -0.02 6.30
C TYR A 173 -18.96 -0.16 6.37
N GLU A 174 -19.51 -0.44 7.56
CA GLU A 174 -20.97 -0.49 7.74
C GLU A 174 -21.62 0.84 7.38
N GLU A 175 -21.04 1.92 7.89
CA GLU A 175 -21.46 3.28 7.57
C GLU A 175 -20.31 3.99 6.85
N MET A 176 -20.55 4.38 5.60
CA MET A 176 -19.62 5.21 4.85
C MET A 176 -19.42 6.56 5.55
N PRO A 177 -18.25 7.18 5.47
CA PRO A 177 -17.69 8.05 6.46
C PRO A 177 -18.53 9.30 6.71
N SER A 178 -19.53 9.17 7.52
CA SER A 178 -19.97 10.27 8.34
C SER A 178 -19.08 10.25 9.59
N PHE A 179 -18.33 11.30 9.83
CA PHE A 179 -17.76 11.49 11.16
C PHE A 179 -18.87 11.22 12.17
N ARG A 180 -18.70 10.21 13.01
CA ARG A 180 -19.62 10.08 14.16
C ARG A 180 -19.55 11.38 14.92
N ARG A 181 -20.67 12.12 14.88
CA ARG A 181 -20.95 13.15 15.84
C ARG A 181 -21.23 12.52 17.20
#